data_5bdf66c8f61ce04d7eecea6bc698603e
#
_entry.id   5bdf66c8f61ce04d7eecea6bc698603e
#
_cell.length_a   1.000
_cell.length_b   1.000
_cell.length_c   1.000
_cell.angle_alpha   90.00
_cell.angle_beta   90.00
_cell.angle_gamma   90.00
#
_symmetry.space_group_name_H-M   'P 1'
#
loop_
_entity.id
_entity.type
_entity.pdbx_description
1 polymer ?
#
loop_
_entity_poly.entity_id
_entity_poly.type
_entity_poly.pdbx_seq_one_letter_code
_entity_poly.pdbx_strand_id
1 'polypeptide(L)'
;MKLNLRLRTKALLLLAIFALMFLTVSIFTIMTVQNKVIKTAHEKLKADLAMGNALLNAQYPGAWSIRDGKLFKGQTQMNDNFSIVDNIGSLTSDTVTIFQGDTRVTTNVKNAQGNRAIGTKAAENVIDATLKQGKIYIGKANVVGTWNQTAYEPIKDEQGQTIGMFYVGVPNTHYDEVVKDISTKVAASSGIGLIIVFILGIFTVNSIVKPINRVILGISDGAEQVTAASSQVFSASRQLAEGSSEQASSLEETSASMEQLASMTKQNADHAQQAKAMMGEVQRIVDNVNVNMNNMAEAIANVTESSEETGKIIKTIDEIAFQTNLLALNAAVEAARAGEAGAGFAVVANEVRNLAMRAAEAAKTTNDLIENTIKGVVHGNELTRLTQAAFKENIDISAKIGSIIDEIAAASQEQSHGIVQINRAVVEMDKVTQQTAAHAEESTNSSEEMNVQAEKLKHFVNDLSALVNGRGNDVVAESRSEPMSKKLTRLEIHKKALPVSTKV
;
A
#
# COMPACT_ATOMS: atom_id res chain seq x y z
N MET A 1 34.18 24.67 7.44
CA MET A 1 32.94 24.83 8.25
C MET A 1 31.76 25.00 7.28
N LYS A 2 31.02 23.93 6.93
CA LYS A 2 29.83 24.05 6.08
C LYS A 2 28.68 24.60 6.94
N LEU A 3 28.37 25.89 6.79
CA LEU A 3 27.18 26.48 7.41
C LEU A 3 25.94 25.77 6.85
N ASN A 4 25.34 24.85 7.61
CA ASN A 4 24.08 24.17 7.28
C ASN A 4 22.90 25.11 7.54
N LEU A 5 22.84 26.19 6.76
CA LEU A 5 21.74 27.15 6.83
C LEU A 5 20.54 26.62 6.06
N ARG A 6 19.33 26.92 6.52
CA ARG A 6 18.06 26.68 5.82
C ARG A 6 18.12 27.27 4.41
N LEU A 7 17.50 26.61 3.43
CA LEU A 7 17.47 27.11 2.06
C LEU A 7 16.96 28.56 1.99
N ARG A 8 15.93 28.88 2.77
CA ARG A 8 15.44 30.25 2.96
C ARG A 8 16.51 31.21 3.44
N THR A 9 17.31 30.82 4.43
CA THR A 9 18.38 31.65 4.99
C THR A 9 19.52 31.82 3.98
N LYS A 10 19.87 30.77 3.20
CA LYS A 10 20.87 30.87 2.13
C LYS A 10 20.41 31.82 1.03
N ALA A 11 19.16 31.73 0.60
CA ALA A 11 18.59 32.65 -0.37
C ALA A 11 18.58 34.11 0.13
N LEU A 12 18.17 34.34 1.37
CA LEU A 12 18.19 35.67 1.99
C LEU A 12 19.61 36.21 2.16
N LEU A 13 20.60 35.39 2.50
CA LEU A 13 22.01 35.79 2.58
C LEU A 13 22.56 36.18 1.20
N LEU A 14 22.28 35.41 0.16
CA LEU A 14 22.67 35.78 -1.22
C LEU A 14 22.07 37.13 -1.61
N LEU A 15 20.78 37.35 -1.33
CA LEU A 15 20.12 38.62 -1.62
C LEU A 15 20.71 39.78 -0.79
N ALA A 16 21.08 39.54 0.47
CA ALA A 16 21.75 40.53 1.31
C ALA A 16 23.16 40.88 0.75
N ILE A 17 23.90 39.90 0.23
CA ILE A 17 25.18 40.12 -0.43
C ILE A 17 25.01 40.98 -1.70
N PHE A 18 24.01 40.69 -2.54
CA PHE A 18 23.70 41.51 -3.70
C PHE A 18 23.30 42.93 -3.33
N ALA A 19 22.47 43.11 -2.28
CA ALA A 19 22.09 44.44 -1.77
C ALA A 19 23.31 45.21 -1.29
N LEU A 20 24.22 44.58 -0.55
CA LEU A 20 25.47 45.20 -0.07
C LEU A 20 26.39 45.57 -1.24
N MET A 21 26.55 44.70 -2.22
CA MET A 21 27.32 44.96 -3.42
C MET A 21 26.77 46.17 -4.21
N PHE A 22 25.42 46.26 -4.33
CA PHE A 22 24.74 47.37 -4.99
C PHE A 22 24.99 48.69 -4.29
N LEU A 23 24.92 48.67 -2.93
CA LEU A 23 25.21 49.83 -2.11
C LEU A 23 26.66 50.29 -2.24
N THR A 24 27.62 49.38 -2.18
CA THR A 24 29.05 49.70 -2.31
C THR A 24 29.39 50.29 -3.68
N VAL A 25 28.87 49.72 -4.77
CA VAL A 25 29.00 50.24 -6.11
C VAL A 25 28.45 51.65 -6.25
N SER A 26 27.29 51.91 -5.65
CA SER A 26 26.65 53.23 -5.66
C SER A 26 27.48 54.30 -4.93
N ILE A 27 27.99 53.98 -3.73
CA ILE A 27 28.89 54.86 -2.99
C ILE A 27 30.16 55.13 -3.79
N PHE A 28 30.79 54.09 -4.35
CA PHE A 28 32.01 54.23 -5.14
C PHE A 28 31.77 55.10 -6.39
N THR A 29 30.64 54.97 -7.06
CA THR A 29 30.25 55.79 -8.22
C THR A 29 30.13 57.25 -7.83
N ILE A 30 29.45 57.58 -6.76
CA ILE A 30 29.30 58.97 -6.26
C ILE A 30 30.64 59.58 -5.95
N MET A 31 31.52 58.87 -5.21
CA MET A 31 32.84 59.34 -4.86
C MET A 31 33.72 59.58 -6.09
N THR A 32 33.66 58.68 -7.07
CA THR A 32 34.42 58.77 -8.30
C THR A 32 33.98 59.96 -9.15
N VAL A 33 32.66 60.18 -9.27
CA VAL A 33 32.12 61.36 -9.99
C VAL A 33 32.53 62.65 -9.31
N GLN A 34 32.38 62.75 -7.98
CA GLN A 34 32.77 63.95 -7.21
C GLN A 34 34.26 64.30 -7.43
N ASN A 35 35.16 63.32 -7.32
CA ASN A 35 36.59 63.52 -7.54
C ASN A 35 36.91 63.94 -8.98
N LYS A 36 36.24 63.34 -9.96
CA LYS A 36 36.45 63.68 -11.38
C LYS A 36 35.97 65.10 -11.71
N VAL A 37 34.81 65.51 -11.17
CA VAL A 37 34.28 66.87 -11.37
C VAL A 37 35.22 67.91 -10.78
N ILE A 38 35.74 67.71 -9.55
CA ILE A 38 36.69 68.62 -8.92
C ILE A 38 38.02 68.67 -9.72
N LYS A 39 38.53 67.50 -10.16
CA LYS A 39 39.74 67.47 -10.94
C LYS A 39 39.63 68.23 -12.28
N THR A 40 38.46 68.06 -12.98
CA THR A 40 38.19 68.82 -14.19
C THR A 40 38.11 70.32 -13.95
N ALA A 41 37.53 70.77 -12.82
CA ALA A 41 37.52 72.17 -12.41
C ALA A 41 38.93 72.73 -12.23
N HIS A 42 39.81 71.99 -11.54
CA HIS A 42 41.18 72.41 -11.34
C HIS A 42 41.99 72.46 -12.65
N GLU A 43 41.79 71.56 -13.59
CA GLU A 43 42.47 71.57 -14.94
C GLU A 43 41.97 72.78 -15.73
N LYS A 44 40.66 73.09 -15.73
CA LYS A 44 40.11 74.31 -16.34
C LYS A 44 40.73 75.55 -15.73
N LEU A 45 40.72 75.72 -14.40
CA LEU A 45 41.26 76.90 -13.73
C LEU A 45 42.76 77.08 -13.99
N LYS A 46 43.54 76.00 -14.13
CA LYS A 46 44.93 76.05 -14.51
C LYS A 46 45.12 76.61 -15.94
N ALA A 47 44.31 76.19 -16.88
CA ALA A 47 44.28 76.66 -18.22
C ALA A 47 43.88 78.13 -18.32
N ASP A 48 42.83 78.51 -17.59
CA ASP A 48 42.33 79.90 -17.53
C ASP A 48 43.28 80.86 -16.85
N LEU A 49 44.00 80.40 -15.80
CA LEU A 49 45.08 81.16 -15.19
C LEU A 49 46.23 81.44 -16.18
N ALA A 50 46.67 80.43 -16.93
CA ALA A 50 47.70 80.57 -17.95
C ALA A 50 47.27 81.48 -19.11
N MET A 51 46.02 81.37 -19.54
CA MET A 51 45.44 82.25 -20.57
C MET A 51 45.34 83.70 -20.08
N GLY A 52 44.88 83.88 -18.84
CA GLY A 52 44.81 85.23 -18.24
C GLY A 52 46.16 85.90 -18.13
N ASN A 53 47.16 85.14 -17.72
CA ASN A 53 48.60 85.65 -17.73
C ASN A 53 49.07 85.95 -19.12
N ALA A 54 48.79 85.14 -20.12
CA ALA A 54 49.21 85.44 -21.51
C ALA A 54 48.53 86.73 -22.05
N LEU A 55 47.21 86.94 -21.74
CA LEU A 55 46.51 88.16 -22.09
C LEU A 55 47.06 89.39 -21.36
N LEU A 56 47.40 89.26 -20.07
CA LEU A 56 48.00 90.30 -19.25
C LEU A 56 49.34 90.71 -19.84
N ASN A 57 50.16 89.71 -20.24
CA ASN A 57 51.47 89.98 -20.86
C ASN A 57 51.37 90.54 -22.25
N ALA A 58 50.40 90.14 -23.05
CA ALA A 58 50.18 90.65 -24.41
C ALA A 58 49.69 92.13 -24.41
N GLN A 59 48.73 92.39 -23.49
CA GLN A 59 48.09 93.71 -23.45
C GLN A 59 48.91 94.74 -22.68
N TYR A 60 49.67 94.31 -21.67
CA TYR A 60 50.48 95.17 -20.79
C TYR A 60 51.94 94.65 -20.72
N PRO A 61 52.71 94.86 -21.73
CA PRO A 61 54.11 94.37 -21.73
C PRO A 61 54.99 95.09 -20.72
N GLY A 62 55.94 94.34 -20.12
CA GLY A 62 56.92 94.85 -19.12
C GLY A 62 56.75 94.08 -17.79
N ALA A 63 57.68 94.36 -16.89
CA ALA A 63 57.77 93.74 -15.57
C ALA A 63 56.70 94.30 -14.61
N TRP A 64 56.34 93.49 -13.63
CA TRP A 64 55.51 93.93 -12.51
C TRP A 64 56.37 94.83 -11.53
N SER A 65 55.83 95.92 -11.00
CA SER A 65 56.45 96.76 -10.05
C SER A 65 55.46 97.48 -9.12
N ILE A 66 55.85 97.91 -7.96
CA ILE A 66 55.07 98.76 -7.10
C ILE A 66 55.69 100.15 -7.15
N ARG A 67 54.95 101.19 -7.58
CA ARG A 67 55.37 102.62 -7.65
C ARG A 67 54.29 103.44 -6.93
N ASP A 68 54.68 104.32 -6.08
CA ASP A 68 53.83 105.22 -5.27
C ASP A 68 52.67 104.45 -4.53
N GLY A 69 53.05 103.23 -4.05
CA GLY A 69 52.06 102.38 -3.33
C GLY A 69 51.02 101.68 -4.20
N LYS A 70 51.18 101.74 -5.53
CA LYS A 70 50.29 101.11 -6.51
C LYS A 70 51.02 100.07 -7.32
N LEU A 71 50.27 98.98 -7.79
CA LEU A 71 50.83 97.97 -8.61
C LEU A 71 50.75 98.35 -10.08
N PHE A 72 51.87 98.18 -10.80
CA PHE A 72 52.02 98.43 -12.24
C PHE A 72 52.43 97.18 -12.96
N LYS A 73 51.90 96.98 -14.19
CA LYS A 73 52.38 96.06 -15.19
C LYS A 73 52.96 96.89 -16.32
N GLY A 74 54.35 96.88 -16.49
CA GLY A 74 55.02 97.79 -17.42
C GLY A 74 54.78 99.28 -17.01
N GLN A 75 54.13 100.04 -17.88
CA GLN A 75 53.74 101.44 -17.62
C GLN A 75 52.31 101.60 -17.14
N THR A 76 51.53 100.57 -17.10
CA THR A 76 50.11 100.69 -16.78
C THR A 76 49.83 100.36 -15.32
N GLN A 77 49.09 101.26 -14.62
CA GLN A 77 48.60 101.06 -13.29
C GLN A 77 47.48 99.96 -13.33
N MET A 78 47.62 98.94 -12.45
CA MET A 78 46.65 97.83 -12.39
C MET A 78 45.55 98.10 -11.32
N ASN A 79 45.83 98.93 -10.30
CA ASN A 79 44.78 99.30 -9.35
C ASN A 79 43.64 100.02 -10.12
N ASP A 80 42.42 99.54 -9.90
CA ASP A 80 41.20 100.02 -10.48
C ASP A 80 41.12 99.84 -12.08
N ASN A 81 42.05 99.09 -12.66
CA ASN A 81 42.01 98.74 -14.08
C ASN A 81 41.08 97.52 -14.28
N PHE A 82 39.79 97.75 -14.39
CA PHE A 82 38.79 96.70 -14.47
C PHE A 82 38.68 96.03 -15.84
N SER A 83 39.13 96.74 -16.89
CA SER A 83 39.07 96.30 -18.29
C SER A 83 39.63 94.91 -18.50
N ILE A 84 40.84 94.64 -17.91
CA ILE A 84 41.57 93.37 -18.13
C ILE A 84 40.86 92.19 -17.36
N VAL A 85 40.43 92.46 -16.08
CA VAL A 85 39.80 91.41 -15.32
C VAL A 85 38.41 91.11 -15.85
N ASP A 86 37.72 92.09 -16.39
CA ASP A 86 36.41 91.91 -17.07
C ASP A 86 36.54 91.16 -18.38
N ASN A 87 37.61 91.50 -19.20
CA ASN A 87 37.91 90.79 -20.46
C ASN A 87 38.25 89.32 -20.22
N ILE A 88 39.19 89.04 -19.30
CA ILE A 88 39.50 87.64 -18.93
C ILE A 88 38.32 86.92 -18.42
N GLY A 89 37.53 87.54 -17.51
CA GLY A 89 36.32 86.94 -16.96
C GLY A 89 35.24 86.63 -17.99
N SER A 90 35.08 87.48 -19.03
CA SER A 90 34.15 87.26 -20.14
C SER A 90 34.57 86.08 -21.04
N LEU A 91 35.82 85.86 -21.22
CA LEU A 91 36.40 84.76 -22.06
C LEU A 91 36.36 83.43 -21.33
N THR A 92 36.57 83.43 -20.01
CA THR A 92 36.69 82.19 -19.20
C THR A 92 35.42 81.85 -18.44
N SER A 93 34.53 82.79 -18.31
CA SER A 93 33.36 82.74 -17.40
C SER A 93 33.77 82.64 -15.95
N ASP A 94 35.01 83.09 -15.61
CA ASP A 94 35.58 83.02 -14.28
C ASP A 94 35.47 84.36 -13.56
N THR A 95 35.57 84.33 -12.26
CA THR A 95 35.89 85.53 -11.47
C THR A 95 37.40 85.75 -11.49
N VAL A 96 37.82 86.95 -11.74
CA VAL A 96 39.27 87.31 -11.95
C VAL A 96 39.67 88.45 -11.02
N THR A 97 40.80 88.35 -10.43
CA THR A 97 41.37 89.37 -9.58
C THR A 97 42.88 89.53 -9.70
N ILE A 98 43.35 90.73 -9.62
CA ILE A 98 44.72 91.05 -9.35
C ILE A 98 44.83 91.61 -7.90
N PHE A 99 45.75 91.01 -7.15
CA PHE A 99 46.05 91.39 -5.80
C PHE A 99 47.41 92.12 -5.76
N GLN A 100 47.52 93.21 -4.94
CA GLN A 100 48.73 93.79 -4.51
C GLN A 100 48.99 93.26 -3.08
N GLY A 101 50.03 92.52 -2.85
CA GLY A 101 50.20 91.77 -1.62
C GLY A 101 48.99 90.82 -1.44
N ASP A 102 48.35 90.94 -0.25
CA ASP A 102 47.16 90.14 0.05
C ASP A 102 45.84 90.84 -0.29
N THR A 103 45.91 92.10 -0.79
CA THR A 103 44.77 92.97 -0.97
C THR A 103 44.30 93.03 -2.42
N ARG A 104 43.02 92.90 -2.66
CA ARG A 104 42.45 92.91 -4.04
C ARG A 104 42.41 94.33 -4.60
N VAL A 105 43.12 94.59 -5.66
CA VAL A 105 43.26 95.93 -6.25
C VAL A 105 42.49 96.13 -7.54
N THR A 106 42.24 95.03 -8.24
CA THR A 106 41.28 95.04 -9.37
C THR A 106 40.61 93.71 -9.47
N THR A 107 39.33 93.74 -9.73
CA THR A 107 38.54 92.49 -9.72
C THR A 107 37.16 92.65 -10.40
N ASN A 108 36.64 91.56 -10.98
CA ASN A 108 35.27 91.40 -11.39
C ASN A 108 34.43 90.69 -10.29
N VAL A 109 35.05 90.22 -9.21
CA VAL A 109 34.33 89.64 -8.07
C VAL A 109 33.46 90.73 -7.43
N LYS A 110 32.21 90.40 -7.19
CA LYS A 110 31.27 91.31 -6.49
C LYS A 110 31.01 90.84 -5.06
N ASN A 111 30.79 91.77 -4.19
CA ASN A 111 30.34 91.54 -2.81
C ASN A 111 28.81 91.28 -2.80
N ALA A 112 28.24 91.05 -1.60
CA ALA A 112 26.81 90.75 -1.46
C ALA A 112 25.89 91.96 -1.87
N GLN A 113 26.47 93.17 -1.90
CA GLN A 113 25.78 94.38 -2.34
C GLN A 113 25.94 94.66 -3.83
N GLY A 114 26.59 93.77 -4.60
CA GLY A 114 26.78 93.85 -6.05
C GLY A 114 27.95 94.76 -6.48
N ASN A 115 28.71 95.37 -5.56
CA ASN A 115 29.84 96.20 -5.80
C ASN A 115 31.11 95.31 -6.00
N ARG A 116 32.08 95.79 -6.76
CA ARG A 116 33.40 95.12 -6.83
C ARG A 116 34.06 95.03 -5.47
N ALA A 117 34.60 93.94 -5.15
CA ALA A 117 35.11 93.57 -3.85
C ALA A 117 36.56 94.06 -3.65
N ILE A 118 36.85 95.30 -4.06
CA ILE A 118 38.16 95.96 -3.92
C ILE A 118 38.49 96.17 -2.39
N GLY A 119 39.77 96.07 -2.06
CA GLY A 119 40.24 96.24 -0.70
C GLY A 119 40.03 95.04 0.23
N THR A 120 39.34 93.98 -0.28
CA THR A 120 39.22 92.74 0.47
C THR A 120 40.48 91.88 0.36
N LYS A 121 40.73 91.08 1.42
CA LYS A 121 41.89 90.18 1.45
C LYS A 121 41.61 88.80 0.86
N ALA A 122 42.67 88.16 0.32
CA ALA A 122 42.62 86.75 -0.06
C ALA A 122 42.46 85.84 1.18
N ALA A 123 42.00 84.63 1.01
CA ALA A 123 41.91 83.64 2.06
C ALA A 123 43.29 83.26 2.61
N GLU A 124 43.41 82.97 3.88
CA GLU A 124 44.68 82.76 4.62
C GLU A 124 45.48 81.61 4.02
N ASN A 125 44.84 80.49 3.67
CA ASN A 125 45.49 79.34 3.00
C ASN A 125 46.09 79.70 1.59
N VAL A 126 45.50 80.66 0.91
CA VAL A 126 46.01 81.18 -0.36
C VAL A 126 47.21 82.10 -0.15
N ILE A 127 47.12 83.03 0.86
CA ILE A 127 48.23 83.91 1.23
C ILE A 127 49.47 83.11 1.61
N ASP A 128 49.33 82.08 2.43
CA ASP A 128 50.44 81.20 2.81
C ASP A 128 51.09 80.50 1.61
N ALA A 129 50.31 79.91 0.72
CA ALA A 129 50.79 79.15 -0.42
C ALA A 129 51.36 80.05 -1.52
N THR A 130 50.65 81.14 -1.87
CA THR A 130 50.96 81.91 -3.08
C THR A 130 51.81 83.12 -2.76
N LEU A 131 51.48 83.90 -1.75
CA LEU A 131 52.18 85.11 -1.41
C LEU A 131 53.45 84.84 -0.61
N LYS A 132 53.40 83.95 0.42
CA LYS A 132 54.60 83.72 1.28
C LYS A 132 55.55 82.66 0.67
N GLN A 133 54.99 81.53 0.12
CA GLN A 133 55.82 80.44 -0.45
C GLN A 133 56.12 80.61 -1.97
N GLY A 134 55.45 81.55 -2.62
CA GLY A 134 55.68 81.82 -4.06
C GLY A 134 55.17 80.63 -4.96
N LYS A 135 54.23 79.80 -4.51
CA LYS A 135 53.66 78.65 -5.22
C LYS A 135 52.33 78.97 -5.84
N ILE A 136 51.99 78.32 -6.96
CA ILE A 136 50.63 78.33 -7.47
C ILE A 136 49.75 77.56 -6.52
N TYR A 137 48.64 78.16 -6.12
CA TYR A 137 47.60 77.51 -5.33
C TYR A 137 46.45 77.16 -6.27
N ILE A 138 46.00 75.87 -6.25
CA ILE A 138 44.82 75.42 -6.96
C ILE A 138 44.01 74.63 -5.96
N GLY A 139 42.78 75.08 -5.66
CA GLY A 139 41.95 74.44 -4.67
C GLY A 139 40.73 75.27 -4.27
N LYS A 140 40.03 74.81 -3.27
CA LYS A 140 38.85 75.46 -2.72
C LYS A 140 39.26 76.60 -1.79
N ALA A 141 38.82 77.82 -2.07
CA ALA A 141 39.04 78.96 -1.18
C ALA A 141 37.77 79.81 -1.03
N ASN A 142 37.67 80.50 0.10
CA ASN A 142 36.55 81.43 0.32
C ASN A 142 36.88 82.76 -0.38
N VAL A 143 36.02 83.16 -1.30
CA VAL A 143 36.16 84.41 -2.07
C VAL A 143 34.97 85.25 -1.75
N VAL A 144 35.17 86.27 -0.84
CA VAL A 144 34.14 87.21 -0.44
C VAL A 144 32.83 86.50 0.05
N GLY A 145 32.98 85.51 0.98
CA GLY A 145 31.90 84.79 1.55
C GLY A 145 31.39 83.58 0.73
N THR A 146 31.81 83.41 -0.53
CA THR A 146 31.43 82.31 -1.41
C THR A 146 32.59 81.34 -1.55
N TRP A 147 32.29 80.03 -1.39
CA TRP A 147 33.29 78.97 -1.69
C TRP A 147 33.44 78.81 -3.18
N ASN A 148 34.67 78.97 -3.68
CA ASN A 148 35.02 78.83 -5.09
C ASN A 148 36.10 77.75 -5.27
N GLN A 149 36.07 77.07 -6.40
CA GLN A 149 37.29 76.43 -6.93
C GLN A 149 38.17 77.55 -7.51
N THR A 150 39.42 77.61 -7.11
CA THR A 150 40.28 78.81 -7.35
C THR A 150 41.67 78.39 -7.82
N ALA A 151 42.27 79.27 -8.61
CA ALA A 151 43.68 79.19 -8.95
C ALA A 151 44.33 80.58 -8.71
N TYR A 152 45.41 80.59 -8.00
CA TYR A 152 46.22 81.80 -7.73
C TYR A 152 47.63 81.58 -8.18
N GLU A 153 48.25 82.56 -8.86
CA GLU A 153 49.65 82.60 -9.27
C GLU A 153 50.36 83.78 -8.67
N PRO A 154 51.58 83.62 -8.12
CA PRO A 154 52.32 84.75 -7.54
C PRO A 154 52.70 85.72 -8.61
N ILE A 155 52.50 87.01 -8.40
CA ILE A 155 53.06 88.14 -9.22
C ILE A 155 54.39 88.51 -8.63
N LYS A 156 55.49 88.40 -9.45
CA LYS A 156 56.83 88.68 -9.00
C LYS A 156 57.35 89.93 -9.69
N ASP A 157 58.16 90.73 -8.98
CA ASP A 157 58.89 91.82 -9.56
C ASP A 157 60.21 91.38 -10.28
N GLU A 158 61.03 92.33 -10.80
CA GLU A 158 62.25 91.97 -11.51
C GLU A 158 63.29 91.31 -10.59
N GLN A 159 63.21 91.53 -9.32
CA GLN A 159 64.06 90.94 -8.27
C GLN A 159 63.60 89.53 -7.84
N GLY A 160 62.45 89.05 -8.38
CA GLY A 160 61.89 87.75 -8.07
C GLY A 160 61.07 87.72 -6.77
N GLN A 161 60.88 88.92 -6.12
CA GLN A 161 60.09 89.03 -4.91
C GLN A 161 58.60 88.96 -5.31
N THR A 162 57.78 88.20 -4.52
CA THR A 162 56.33 88.12 -4.72
C THR A 162 55.69 89.41 -4.20
N ILE A 163 55.11 90.22 -5.05
CA ILE A 163 54.54 91.53 -4.77
C ILE A 163 52.99 91.53 -4.86
N GLY A 164 52.39 90.42 -5.32
CA GLY A 164 50.94 90.24 -5.50
C GLY A 164 50.54 88.86 -5.96
N MET A 165 49.32 88.75 -6.34
CA MET A 165 48.76 87.48 -6.88
C MET A 165 47.77 87.73 -7.99
N PHE A 166 47.81 86.91 -9.00
CA PHE A 166 46.74 86.79 -10.03
C PHE A 166 45.84 85.65 -9.75
N TYR A 167 44.52 85.86 -9.82
CA TYR A 167 43.46 84.91 -9.41
C TYR A 167 42.44 84.73 -10.50
N VAL A 168 42.07 83.47 -10.72
CA VAL A 168 40.87 83.05 -11.42
C VAL A 168 40.10 82.09 -10.55
N GLY A 169 38.79 82.12 -10.66
CA GLY A 169 37.97 81.19 -9.87
C GLY A 169 36.52 81.09 -10.34
N VAL A 170 35.93 79.91 -10.05
CA VAL A 170 34.53 79.62 -10.35
C VAL A 170 33.78 79.29 -9.07
N PRO A 171 32.59 79.84 -8.88
CA PRO A 171 31.76 79.49 -7.71
C PRO A 171 31.53 77.98 -7.61
N ASN A 172 31.72 77.42 -6.42
CA ASN A 172 31.59 75.98 -6.19
C ASN A 172 30.13 75.49 -6.40
N THR A 173 29.17 76.41 -6.33
CA THR A 173 27.73 76.10 -6.51
C THR A 173 27.44 75.35 -7.80
N HIS A 174 28.08 75.70 -8.90
CA HIS A 174 27.92 75.04 -10.18
C HIS A 174 28.33 73.55 -10.14
N TYR A 175 29.44 73.25 -9.48
CA TYR A 175 29.95 71.89 -9.31
C TYR A 175 29.14 71.09 -8.30
N ASP A 176 28.71 71.74 -7.21
CA ASP A 176 27.85 71.11 -6.19
C ASP A 176 26.49 70.71 -6.76
N GLU A 177 25.91 71.53 -7.66
CA GLU A 177 24.64 71.19 -8.34
C GLU A 177 24.79 69.97 -9.25
N VAL A 178 25.86 69.86 -10.03
CA VAL A 178 26.13 68.71 -10.90
C VAL A 178 26.34 67.45 -10.07
N VAL A 179 27.10 67.50 -8.97
CA VAL A 179 27.34 66.39 -8.07
C VAL A 179 26.03 65.97 -7.37
N LYS A 180 25.21 66.94 -6.94
CA LYS A 180 23.91 66.66 -6.31
C LYS A 180 22.94 66.00 -7.29
N ASP A 181 22.82 66.49 -8.52
CA ASP A 181 21.92 65.90 -9.53
C ASP A 181 22.31 64.41 -9.84
N ILE A 182 23.60 64.16 -10.03
CA ILE A 182 24.09 62.80 -10.26
C ILE A 182 23.89 61.92 -9.03
N SER A 183 24.18 62.42 -7.85
CA SER A 183 23.98 61.67 -6.58
C SER A 183 22.53 61.28 -6.33
N THR A 184 21.59 62.19 -6.62
CA THR A 184 20.14 61.90 -6.48
C THR A 184 19.68 60.84 -7.51
N LYS A 185 20.16 60.92 -8.75
CA LYS A 185 19.86 59.91 -9.80
C LYS A 185 20.42 58.53 -9.44
N VAL A 186 21.64 58.46 -8.94
CA VAL A 186 22.29 57.23 -8.48
C VAL A 186 21.57 56.67 -7.26
N ALA A 187 21.16 57.49 -6.28
CA ALA A 187 20.42 57.08 -5.11
C ALA A 187 19.04 56.53 -5.50
N ALA A 188 18.33 57.19 -6.40
CA ALA A 188 17.03 56.72 -6.89
C ALA A 188 17.12 55.40 -7.61
N SER A 189 18.08 55.22 -8.54
CA SER A 189 18.30 53.95 -9.26
C SER A 189 18.70 52.81 -8.31
N SER A 190 19.50 53.12 -7.28
CA SER A 190 19.88 52.16 -6.23
C SER A 190 18.67 51.73 -5.38
N GLY A 191 17.79 52.66 -5.06
CA GLY A 191 16.52 52.38 -4.33
C GLY A 191 15.63 51.42 -5.12
N ILE A 192 15.46 51.66 -6.43
CA ILE A 192 14.69 50.78 -7.31
C ILE A 192 15.34 49.37 -7.36
N GLY A 193 16.67 49.28 -7.50
CA GLY A 193 17.41 48.02 -7.49
C GLY A 193 17.18 47.22 -6.21
N LEU A 194 17.22 47.87 -5.02
CA LEU A 194 16.92 47.20 -3.75
C LEU A 194 15.49 46.69 -3.65
N ILE A 195 14.51 47.45 -4.16
CA ILE A 195 13.10 47.01 -4.21
C ILE A 195 12.96 45.74 -5.08
N ILE A 196 13.61 45.69 -6.24
CA ILE A 196 13.60 44.51 -7.11
C ILE A 196 14.22 43.31 -6.40
N VAL A 197 15.35 43.47 -5.72
CA VAL A 197 15.99 42.39 -4.94
C VAL A 197 15.05 41.89 -3.83
N PHE A 198 14.34 42.77 -3.16
CA PHE A 198 13.38 42.40 -2.12
C PHE A 198 12.18 41.63 -2.67
N ILE A 199 11.63 42.07 -3.81
CA ILE A 199 10.51 41.38 -4.48
C ILE A 199 10.96 39.99 -4.95
N LEU A 200 12.15 39.85 -5.54
CA LEU A 200 12.73 38.55 -5.93
C LEU A 200 12.89 37.62 -4.72
N GLY A 201 13.26 38.17 -3.55
CA GLY A 201 13.34 37.42 -2.30
C GLY A 201 12.02 36.82 -1.87
N ILE A 202 10.96 37.63 -1.86
CA ILE A 202 9.61 37.17 -1.54
C ILE A 202 9.14 36.14 -2.56
N PHE A 203 9.36 36.40 -3.84
CA PHE A 203 9.01 35.48 -4.92
C PHE A 203 9.68 34.12 -4.76
N THR A 204 10.99 34.08 -4.49
CA THR A 204 11.75 32.85 -4.29
C THR A 204 11.22 32.02 -3.11
N VAL A 205 10.91 32.66 -1.98
CA VAL A 205 10.37 31.99 -0.80
C VAL A 205 8.98 31.41 -1.09
N ASN A 206 8.10 32.16 -1.72
CA ASN A 206 6.72 31.73 -1.98
C ASN A 206 6.62 30.73 -3.12
N SER A 207 7.41 30.88 -4.19
CA SER A 207 7.33 30.10 -5.42
C SER A 207 8.16 28.80 -5.38
N ILE A 208 9.17 28.73 -4.52
CA ILE A 208 10.06 27.56 -4.44
C ILE A 208 9.96 26.86 -3.09
N VAL A 209 10.20 27.58 -1.99
CA VAL A 209 10.35 26.94 -0.67
C VAL A 209 9.02 26.39 -0.15
N LYS A 210 7.93 27.14 -0.31
CA LYS A 210 6.60 26.69 0.16
C LYS A 210 6.06 25.46 -0.60
N PRO A 211 6.08 25.41 -1.95
CA PRO A 211 5.69 24.21 -2.68
C PRO A 211 6.54 22.98 -2.34
N ILE A 212 7.87 23.14 -2.22
CA ILE A 212 8.75 22.03 -1.84
C ILE A 212 8.36 21.47 -0.47
N ASN A 213 8.12 22.33 0.54
CA ASN A 213 7.67 21.85 1.84
C ASN A 213 6.34 21.11 1.79
N ARG A 214 5.40 21.54 0.93
CA ARG A 214 4.13 20.83 0.73
C ARG A 214 4.35 19.44 0.13
N VAL A 215 5.25 19.33 -0.85
CA VAL A 215 5.61 18.03 -1.46
C VAL A 215 6.29 17.12 -0.44
N ILE A 216 7.21 17.64 0.38
CA ILE A 216 7.86 16.91 1.49
C ILE A 216 6.82 16.30 2.43
N LEU A 217 5.85 17.10 2.88
CA LEU A 217 4.79 16.63 3.78
C LEU A 217 3.90 15.58 3.08
N GLY A 218 3.52 15.81 1.82
CA GLY A 218 2.71 14.86 1.06
C GLY A 218 3.41 13.51 0.83
N ILE A 219 4.71 13.50 0.52
CA ILE A 219 5.46 12.24 0.35
C ILE A 219 5.65 11.54 1.70
N SER A 220 5.89 12.31 2.78
CA SER A 220 6.01 11.74 4.13
C SER A 220 4.72 11.02 4.57
N ASP A 221 3.58 11.68 4.42
CA ASP A 221 2.27 11.12 4.73
C ASP A 221 1.95 9.90 3.83
N GLY A 222 2.22 10.01 2.53
CA GLY A 222 2.07 8.88 1.61
C GLY A 222 2.95 7.68 1.96
N ALA A 223 4.21 7.90 2.36
CA ALA A 223 5.10 6.84 2.80
C ALA A 223 4.61 6.17 4.09
N GLU A 224 4.04 6.94 5.01
CA GLU A 224 3.45 6.39 6.24
C GLU A 224 2.20 5.54 5.95
N GLN A 225 1.34 6.00 5.03
CA GLN A 225 0.17 5.23 4.57
C GLN A 225 0.59 3.93 3.87
N VAL A 226 1.63 3.96 3.01
CA VAL A 226 2.17 2.73 2.38
C VAL A 226 2.72 1.78 3.43
N THR A 227 3.44 2.26 4.45
CA THR A 227 3.93 1.43 5.56
C THR A 227 2.79 0.74 6.30
N ALA A 228 1.72 1.49 6.64
CA ALA A 228 0.56 0.94 7.33
C ALA A 228 -0.19 -0.10 6.47
N ALA A 229 -0.43 0.21 5.19
CA ALA A 229 -1.08 -0.71 4.25
C ALA A 229 -0.26 -1.99 4.03
N SER A 230 1.06 -1.87 3.85
CA SER A 230 1.97 -3.01 3.70
C SER A 230 1.97 -3.91 4.94
N SER A 231 1.96 -3.32 6.14
CA SER A 231 1.86 -4.08 7.39
C SER A 231 0.54 -4.84 7.50
N GLN A 232 -0.55 -4.25 7.02
CA GLN A 232 -1.86 -4.90 7.01
C GLN A 232 -1.91 -6.06 6.00
N VAL A 233 -1.38 -5.86 4.77
CA VAL A 233 -1.28 -6.93 3.77
C VAL A 233 -0.37 -8.06 4.27
N PHE A 234 0.77 -7.73 4.88
CA PHE A 234 1.67 -8.71 5.50
C PHE A 234 0.94 -9.59 6.53
N SER A 235 0.18 -8.98 7.45
CA SER A 235 -0.56 -9.71 8.48
C SER A 235 -1.67 -10.59 7.88
N ALA A 236 -2.42 -10.06 6.90
CA ALA A 236 -3.49 -10.80 6.22
C ALA A 236 -2.92 -11.98 5.41
N SER A 237 -1.81 -11.78 4.71
CA SER A 237 -1.15 -12.84 3.94
C SER A 237 -0.62 -13.94 4.84
N ARG A 238 -0.07 -13.58 5.99
CA ARG A 238 0.39 -14.57 6.97
C ARG A 238 -0.77 -15.41 7.53
N GLN A 239 -1.91 -14.77 7.86
CA GLN A 239 -3.10 -15.49 8.29
C GLN A 239 -3.65 -16.39 7.18
N LEU A 240 -3.58 -15.96 5.92
CA LEU A 240 -3.98 -16.75 4.77
C LEU A 240 -3.09 -17.97 4.56
N ALA A 241 -1.77 -17.83 4.74
CA ALA A 241 -0.83 -18.96 4.69
C ALA A 241 -1.08 -19.97 5.82
N GLU A 242 -1.31 -19.49 7.06
CA GLU A 242 -1.67 -20.34 8.20
C GLU A 242 -3.00 -21.06 7.96
N GLY A 243 -4.04 -20.34 7.49
CA GLY A 243 -5.34 -20.93 7.16
C GLY A 243 -5.28 -21.94 6.00
N SER A 244 -4.43 -21.70 5.00
CA SER A 244 -4.21 -22.66 3.91
C SER A 244 -3.52 -23.94 4.42
N SER A 245 -2.59 -23.83 5.37
CA SER A 245 -1.96 -25.01 5.99
C SER A 245 -2.97 -25.84 6.80
N GLU A 246 -3.87 -25.20 7.54
CA GLU A 246 -4.95 -25.87 8.28
C GLU A 246 -5.95 -26.52 7.32
N GLN A 247 -6.28 -25.84 6.20
CA GLN A 247 -7.13 -26.38 5.17
C GLN A 247 -6.50 -27.61 4.48
N ALA A 248 -5.20 -27.61 4.20
CA ALA A 248 -4.48 -28.75 3.66
C ALA A 248 -4.58 -29.97 4.59
N SER A 249 -4.40 -29.79 5.90
CA SER A 249 -4.57 -30.86 6.89
C SER A 249 -6.02 -31.43 6.91
N SER A 250 -7.01 -30.57 6.79
CA SER A 250 -8.42 -30.97 6.71
C SER A 250 -8.75 -31.71 5.42
N LEU A 251 -8.11 -31.35 4.30
CA LEU A 251 -8.25 -32.06 3.03
C LEU A 251 -7.58 -33.44 3.07
N GLU A 252 -6.44 -33.61 3.76
CA GLU A 252 -5.82 -34.93 4.00
C GLU A 252 -6.76 -35.83 4.80
N GLU A 253 -7.38 -35.35 5.87
CA GLU A 253 -8.36 -36.11 6.66
C GLU A 253 -9.61 -36.45 5.84
N THR A 254 -10.10 -35.50 5.02
CA THR A 254 -11.22 -35.72 4.10
C THR A 254 -10.88 -36.78 3.06
N SER A 255 -9.67 -36.77 2.48
CA SER A 255 -9.19 -37.75 1.50
C SER A 255 -9.13 -39.16 2.11
N ALA A 256 -8.58 -39.29 3.32
CA ALA A 256 -8.56 -40.57 4.05
C ALA A 256 -9.98 -41.10 4.34
N SER A 257 -10.90 -40.22 4.71
CA SER A 257 -12.32 -40.58 4.91
C SER A 257 -13.00 -41.03 3.62
N MET A 258 -12.69 -40.39 2.51
CA MET A 258 -13.20 -40.75 1.18
C MET A 258 -12.67 -42.11 0.72
N GLU A 259 -11.39 -42.44 0.97
CA GLU A 259 -10.82 -43.76 0.69
C GLU A 259 -11.53 -44.85 1.51
N GLN A 260 -11.80 -44.61 2.79
CA GLN A 260 -12.55 -45.52 3.64
C GLN A 260 -14.00 -45.70 3.14
N LEU A 261 -14.70 -44.62 2.74
CA LEU A 261 -16.03 -44.69 2.15
C LEU A 261 -16.03 -45.46 0.84
N ALA A 262 -15.04 -45.28 -0.03
CA ALA A 262 -14.90 -46.04 -1.27
C ALA A 262 -14.76 -47.55 -1.00
N SER A 263 -13.94 -47.92 -0.01
CA SER A 263 -13.79 -49.31 0.42
C SER A 263 -15.08 -49.92 0.94
N MET A 264 -15.77 -49.20 1.83
CA MET A 264 -17.06 -49.67 2.39
C MET A 264 -18.16 -49.78 1.34
N THR A 265 -18.23 -48.84 0.40
CA THR A 265 -19.16 -48.88 -0.72
C THR A 265 -18.94 -50.06 -1.63
N LYS A 266 -17.68 -50.38 -1.92
CA LYS A 266 -17.29 -51.57 -2.69
C LYS A 266 -17.69 -52.85 -1.94
N GLN A 267 -17.41 -52.94 -0.63
CA GLN A 267 -17.85 -54.08 0.20
C GLN A 267 -19.38 -54.25 0.21
N ASN A 268 -20.12 -53.13 0.27
CA ASN A 268 -21.59 -53.20 0.20
C ASN A 268 -22.07 -53.77 -1.13
N ALA A 269 -21.46 -53.39 -2.27
CA ALA A 269 -21.76 -53.96 -3.58
C ALA A 269 -21.44 -55.46 -3.63
N ASP A 270 -20.29 -55.87 -3.11
CA ASP A 270 -19.87 -57.27 -3.04
C ASP A 270 -20.82 -58.12 -2.14
N HIS A 271 -21.20 -57.55 -0.97
CA HIS A 271 -22.15 -58.20 -0.06
C HIS A 271 -23.56 -58.33 -0.68
N ALA A 272 -24.03 -57.32 -1.40
CA ALA A 272 -25.29 -57.38 -2.12
C ALA A 272 -25.25 -58.49 -3.20
N GLN A 273 -24.14 -58.62 -3.91
CA GLN A 273 -23.96 -59.70 -4.93
C GLN A 273 -23.95 -61.10 -4.28
N GLN A 274 -23.29 -61.26 -3.13
CA GLN A 274 -23.33 -62.51 -2.37
C GLN A 274 -24.73 -62.81 -1.85
N ALA A 275 -25.41 -61.82 -1.32
CA ALA A 275 -26.81 -61.98 -0.82
C ALA A 275 -27.72 -62.36 -1.97
N LYS A 276 -27.55 -61.81 -3.16
CA LYS A 276 -28.32 -62.21 -4.35
C LYS A 276 -28.10 -63.67 -4.71
N ALA A 277 -26.87 -64.14 -4.66
CA ALA A 277 -26.55 -65.56 -4.90
C ALA A 277 -27.23 -66.47 -3.86
N MET A 278 -27.20 -66.11 -2.57
CA MET A 278 -27.87 -66.83 -1.51
C MET A 278 -29.39 -66.87 -1.71
N MET A 279 -30.01 -65.76 -2.14
CA MET A 279 -31.45 -65.73 -2.45
C MET A 279 -31.82 -66.64 -3.61
N GLY A 280 -30.94 -66.76 -4.62
CA GLY A 280 -31.12 -67.78 -5.68
C GLY A 280 -31.14 -69.20 -5.14
N GLU A 281 -30.29 -69.53 -4.16
CA GLU A 281 -30.27 -70.86 -3.50
C GLU A 281 -31.51 -71.07 -2.62
N VAL A 282 -31.98 -70.04 -1.88
CA VAL A 282 -33.20 -70.11 -1.12
C VAL A 282 -34.41 -70.40 -2.03
N GLN A 283 -34.49 -69.74 -3.20
CA GLN A 283 -35.55 -69.98 -4.17
C GLN A 283 -35.53 -71.43 -4.65
N ARG A 284 -34.37 -71.97 -4.99
CA ARG A 284 -34.21 -73.34 -5.40
C ARG A 284 -34.67 -74.38 -4.31
N ILE A 285 -34.32 -74.08 -3.06
CA ILE A 285 -34.76 -74.92 -1.90
C ILE A 285 -36.28 -74.90 -1.73
N VAL A 286 -36.89 -73.72 -1.81
CA VAL A 286 -38.34 -73.56 -1.66
C VAL A 286 -39.12 -74.24 -2.80
N ASP A 287 -38.61 -74.13 -4.02
CA ASP A 287 -39.18 -74.82 -5.17
C ASP A 287 -39.16 -76.34 -4.96
N ASN A 288 -38.05 -76.90 -4.47
CA ASN A 288 -37.95 -78.35 -4.14
C ASN A 288 -38.93 -78.73 -3.02
N VAL A 289 -39.07 -77.93 -2.01
CA VAL A 289 -40.06 -78.17 -0.94
C VAL A 289 -41.48 -78.14 -1.46
N ASN A 290 -41.82 -77.23 -2.35
CA ASN A 290 -43.13 -77.18 -3.00
C ASN A 290 -43.47 -78.50 -3.84
N VAL A 291 -42.46 -78.98 -4.57
CA VAL A 291 -42.57 -80.32 -5.31
C VAL A 291 -42.81 -81.43 -4.29
N ASN A 292 -42.04 -81.49 -3.18
CA ASN A 292 -42.20 -82.52 -2.17
C ASN A 292 -43.55 -82.42 -1.44
N MET A 293 -44.10 -81.23 -1.20
CA MET A 293 -45.46 -81.08 -0.63
C MET A 293 -46.51 -81.53 -1.61
N ASN A 294 -46.41 -81.32 -2.91
CA ASN A 294 -47.28 -81.84 -3.91
C ASN A 294 -47.31 -83.41 -3.92
N ASN A 295 -46.13 -84.02 -3.86
CA ASN A 295 -45.99 -85.50 -3.80
C ASN A 295 -46.59 -86.05 -2.52
N MET A 296 -46.44 -85.31 -1.39
CA MET A 296 -47.05 -85.69 -0.12
C MET A 296 -48.59 -85.60 -0.11
N ALA A 297 -49.13 -84.56 -0.76
CA ALA A 297 -50.58 -84.41 -0.93
C ALA A 297 -51.14 -85.60 -1.78
N GLU A 298 -50.45 -86.00 -2.84
CA GLU A 298 -50.84 -87.19 -3.64
C GLU A 298 -50.72 -88.46 -2.85
N ALA A 299 -49.65 -88.68 -2.08
CA ALA A 299 -49.52 -89.86 -1.22
C ALA A 299 -50.65 -89.97 -0.19
N ILE A 300 -51.00 -88.81 0.44
CA ILE A 300 -52.16 -88.69 1.41
C ILE A 300 -53.48 -89.05 0.74
N ALA A 301 -53.69 -88.59 -0.53
CA ALA A 301 -54.89 -88.94 -1.29
C ALA A 301 -55.01 -90.46 -1.54
N ASN A 302 -53.87 -91.08 -1.93
CA ASN A 302 -53.83 -92.56 -2.15
C ASN A 302 -54.02 -93.32 -0.88
N VAL A 303 -53.54 -92.90 0.30
CA VAL A 303 -53.79 -93.55 1.55
C VAL A 303 -55.27 -93.40 1.95
N THR A 304 -55.90 -92.25 1.66
CA THR A 304 -57.34 -92.04 1.89
C THR A 304 -58.19 -93.01 1.12
N GLU A 305 -57.94 -93.15 -0.18
CA GLU A 305 -58.64 -94.05 -1.06
C GLU A 305 -58.50 -95.54 -0.62
N SER A 306 -57.26 -95.93 -0.32
CA SER A 306 -56.98 -97.30 0.16
C SER A 306 -57.65 -97.63 1.47
N SER A 307 -57.76 -96.65 2.36
CA SER A 307 -58.45 -96.79 3.66
C SER A 307 -59.94 -96.89 3.49
N GLU A 308 -60.55 -96.11 2.59
CA GLU A 308 -61.99 -96.23 2.24
C GLU A 308 -62.32 -97.58 1.63
N GLU A 309 -61.45 -98.04 0.70
CA GLU A 309 -61.63 -99.38 0.08
C GLU A 309 -61.56 -100.51 1.16
N THR A 310 -60.55 -100.41 2.06
CA THR A 310 -60.39 -101.38 3.15
C THR A 310 -61.63 -101.36 4.05
N GLY A 311 -62.16 -100.13 4.34
CA GLY A 311 -63.39 -99.95 5.14
C GLY A 311 -64.58 -100.66 4.50
N LYS A 312 -64.74 -100.59 3.19
CA LYS A 312 -65.77 -101.31 2.43
C LYS A 312 -65.62 -102.87 2.58
N ILE A 313 -64.36 -103.36 2.49
CA ILE A 313 -64.08 -104.79 2.66
C ILE A 313 -64.42 -105.28 4.03
N ILE A 314 -64.02 -104.48 5.08
CA ILE A 314 -64.31 -104.85 6.48
C ILE A 314 -65.82 -104.83 6.74
N LYS A 315 -66.59 -103.91 6.18
CA LYS A 315 -68.07 -103.89 6.24
C LYS A 315 -68.67 -105.13 5.65
N THR A 316 -68.10 -105.58 4.48
CA THR A 316 -68.55 -106.86 3.89
C THR A 316 -68.20 -108.05 4.74
N ILE A 317 -67.04 -108.04 5.43
CA ILE A 317 -66.67 -109.15 6.36
C ILE A 317 -67.63 -109.17 7.56
N ASP A 318 -68.03 -108.02 8.11
CA ASP A 318 -68.99 -107.93 9.17
C ASP A 318 -70.36 -108.48 8.73
N GLU A 319 -70.82 -108.12 7.53
CA GLU A 319 -72.05 -108.70 6.92
C GLU A 319 -71.96 -110.17 6.78
N ILE A 320 -70.83 -110.77 6.28
CA ILE A 320 -70.62 -112.24 6.21
C ILE A 320 -70.63 -112.87 7.61
N ALA A 321 -69.97 -112.28 8.56
CA ALA A 321 -69.93 -112.72 9.92
C ALA A 321 -71.36 -112.75 10.52
N PHE A 322 -72.18 -111.73 10.32
CA PHE A 322 -73.61 -111.72 10.68
C PHE A 322 -74.43 -112.80 10.01
N GLN A 323 -74.26 -112.98 8.67
CA GLN A 323 -74.93 -114.05 7.98
C GLN A 323 -74.55 -115.45 8.48
N THR A 324 -73.24 -115.67 8.77
CA THR A 324 -72.67 -116.87 9.30
C THR A 324 -73.24 -117.14 10.73
N ASN A 325 -73.38 -116.12 11.58
CA ASN A 325 -74.00 -116.21 12.91
C ASN A 325 -75.47 -116.66 12.76
N LEU A 326 -76.24 -116.11 11.83
CA LEU A 326 -77.59 -116.47 11.56
C LEU A 326 -77.75 -117.97 11.01
N LEU A 327 -76.84 -118.33 10.07
CA LEU A 327 -76.79 -119.72 9.56
C LEU A 327 -76.41 -120.68 10.71
N ALA A 328 -75.43 -120.37 11.47
CA ALA A 328 -75.04 -121.14 12.68
C ALA A 328 -76.20 -121.28 13.74
N LEU A 329 -76.93 -120.17 14.00
CA LEU A 329 -78.13 -120.19 14.85
C LEU A 329 -79.18 -121.09 14.29
N ASN A 330 -79.54 -121.03 13.04
CA ASN A 330 -80.46 -121.90 12.33
C ASN A 330 -80.06 -123.41 12.39
N ALA A 331 -78.74 -123.65 12.20
CA ALA A 331 -78.21 -125.05 12.31
C ALA A 331 -78.31 -125.57 13.77
N ALA A 332 -77.99 -124.70 14.75
CA ALA A 332 -78.13 -125.02 16.17
C ALA A 332 -79.55 -125.32 16.60
N VAL A 333 -80.53 -124.58 16.07
CA VAL A 333 -81.95 -124.84 16.27
C VAL A 333 -82.40 -126.16 15.64
N GLU A 334 -81.99 -126.44 14.48
CA GLU A 334 -82.33 -127.71 13.79
C GLU A 334 -81.63 -128.93 14.42
N ALA A 335 -80.39 -128.73 14.89
CA ALA A 335 -79.68 -129.79 15.63
C ALA A 335 -80.36 -130.06 16.99
N ALA A 336 -80.90 -129.04 17.70
CA ALA A 336 -81.72 -129.19 18.93
C ALA A 336 -83.05 -129.91 18.58
N ARG A 337 -83.62 -129.70 17.47
CA ARG A 337 -84.82 -130.33 17.00
C ARG A 337 -84.68 -131.81 16.68
N ALA A 338 -83.43 -132.23 16.24
CA ALA A 338 -83.13 -133.63 15.98
C ALA A 338 -82.82 -134.50 17.22
N GLY A 339 -82.88 -133.89 18.44
CA GLY A 339 -82.63 -134.59 19.70
C GLY A 339 -81.24 -135.14 19.86
N GLU A 340 -81.11 -136.36 20.47
CA GLU A 340 -79.81 -137.02 20.68
C GLU A 340 -79.01 -137.26 19.42
N ALA A 341 -79.63 -137.52 18.27
CA ALA A 341 -78.95 -137.66 17.00
C ALA A 341 -78.27 -136.41 16.45
N GLY A 342 -78.72 -135.22 16.96
CA GLY A 342 -78.14 -133.91 16.53
C GLY A 342 -77.09 -133.29 17.50
N ALA A 343 -76.78 -133.97 18.61
CA ALA A 343 -75.93 -133.49 19.67
C ALA A 343 -74.50 -133.02 19.15
N GLY A 344 -73.89 -133.84 18.28
CA GLY A 344 -72.56 -133.50 17.63
C GLY A 344 -72.63 -132.30 16.74
N PHE A 345 -73.75 -132.16 15.96
CA PHE A 345 -74.01 -131.03 15.09
C PHE A 345 -74.27 -129.74 15.84
N ALA A 346 -74.97 -129.81 17.06
CA ALA A 346 -75.23 -128.69 17.91
C ALA A 346 -73.96 -128.08 18.48
N VAL A 347 -72.96 -128.92 18.84
CA VAL A 347 -71.63 -128.40 19.31
C VAL A 347 -70.93 -127.67 18.18
N VAL A 348 -70.85 -128.24 16.91
CA VAL A 348 -70.26 -127.59 15.81
C VAL A 348 -70.93 -126.26 15.42
N ALA A 349 -72.28 -126.26 15.42
CA ALA A 349 -73.07 -125.09 15.12
C ALA A 349 -72.84 -123.94 16.17
N ASN A 350 -72.74 -124.26 17.47
CA ASN A 350 -72.41 -123.29 18.52
C ASN A 350 -70.93 -122.81 18.34
N GLU A 351 -69.99 -123.67 17.97
CA GLU A 351 -68.59 -123.22 17.75
C GLU A 351 -68.46 -122.29 16.48
N VAL A 352 -69.18 -122.65 15.35
CA VAL A 352 -69.34 -121.79 14.21
C VAL A 352 -69.96 -120.39 14.60
N ARG A 353 -71.00 -120.41 15.42
CA ARG A 353 -71.68 -119.21 15.95
C ARG A 353 -70.68 -118.35 16.73
N ASN A 354 -69.92 -118.97 17.64
CA ASN A 354 -68.93 -118.23 18.47
C ASN A 354 -67.84 -117.66 17.59
N LEU A 355 -67.41 -118.48 16.57
CA LEU A 355 -66.37 -117.93 15.61
C LEU A 355 -66.91 -116.76 14.82
N ALA A 356 -68.21 -116.80 14.37
CA ALA A 356 -68.86 -115.74 13.62
C ALA A 356 -69.01 -114.44 14.52
N MET A 357 -69.38 -114.61 15.82
CA MET A 357 -69.43 -113.50 16.75
C MET A 357 -68.02 -112.85 16.95
N ARG A 358 -66.93 -113.66 17.09
CA ARG A 358 -65.57 -113.17 17.21
C ARG A 358 -65.11 -112.50 15.91
N ALA A 359 -65.48 -112.95 14.75
CA ALA A 359 -65.22 -112.36 13.48
C ALA A 359 -65.92 -110.99 13.33
N ALA A 360 -67.21 -110.88 13.75
CA ALA A 360 -67.93 -109.62 13.74
C ALA A 360 -67.29 -108.61 14.70
N GLU A 361 -66.89 -108.99 15.93
CA GLU A 361 -66.19 -108.15 16.88
C GLU A 361 -64.79 -107.65 16.33
N ALA A 362 -64.06 -108.54 15.72
CA ALA A 362 -62.80 -108.21 15.08
C ALA A 362 -63.03 -107.23 13.91
N ALA A 363 -64.04 -107.45 13.05
CA ALA A 363 -64.41 -106.55 11.97
C ALA A 363 -64.80 -105.13 12.49
N LYS A 364 -65.62 -105.13 13.55
CA LYS A 364 -65.97 -103.81 14.18
C LYS A 364 -64.77 -103.07 14.70
N THR A 365 -63.85 -103.73 15.43
CA THR A 365 -62.66 -103.16 15.96
C THR A 365 -61.73 -102.65 14.79
N THR A 366 -61.65 -103.38 13.69
CA THR A 366 -60.88 -103.01 12.52
C THR A 366 -61.54 -101.83 11.82
N ASN A 367 -62.82 -101.76 11.72
CA ASN A 367 -63.60 -100.62 11.18
C ASN A 367 -63.29 -99.32 11.95
N ASP A 368 -63.33 -99.42 13.30
CA ASP A 368 -63.03 -98.25 14.21
C ASP A 368 -61.59 -97.78 13.96
N LEU A 369 -60.65 -98.72 13.77
CA LEU A 369 -59.25 -98.36 13.47
C LEU A 369 -59.11 -97.66 12.08
N ILE A 370 -59.85 -98.13 11.09
CA ILE A 370 -59.88 -97.53 9.73
C ILE A 370 -60.52 -96.12 9.82
N GLU A 371 -61.59 -95.93 10.51
CA GLU A 371 -62.22 -94.60 10.70
C GLU A 371 -61.34 -93.64 11.39
N ASN A 372 -60.58 -94.10 12.38
CA ASN A 372 -59.57 -93.24 13.09
C ASN A 372 -58.41 -92.95 12.13
N THR A 373 -57.99 -93.90 11.26
CA THR A 373 -56.93 -93.64 10.24
C THR A 373 -57.38 -92.63 9.24
N ILE A 374 -58.62 -92.71 8.73
CA ILE A 374 -59.20 -91.72 7.78
C ILE A 374 -59.23 -90.32 8.46
N LYS A 375 -59.67 -90.20 9.71
CA LYS A 375 -59.67 -88.93 10.46
C LYS A 375 -58.23 -88.34 10.54
N GLY A 376 -57.23 -89.17 10.89
CA GLY A 376 -55.80 -88.78 10.93
C GLY A 376 -55.27 -88.34 9.60
N VAL A 377 -55.64 -89.03 8.53
CA VAL A 377 -55.24 -88.70 7.16
C VAL A 377 -55.83 -87.37 6.65
N VAL A 378 -57.16 -87.15 6.96
CA VAL A 378 -57.84 -85.84 6.68
C VAL A 378 -57.11 -84.69 7.38
N HIS A 379 -56.77 -84.87 8.67
CA HIS A 379 -56.03 -83.88 9.41
C HIS A 379 -54.62 -83.64 8.81
N GLY A 380 -53.90 -84.72 8.42
CA GLY A 380 -52.63 -84.62 7.76
C GLY A 380 -52.71 -83.86 6.43
N ASN A 381 -53.76 -84.05 5.63
CA ASN A 381 -54.00 -83.29 4.42
C ASN A 381 -54.21 -81.80 4.65
N GLU A 382 -54.98 -81.44 5.68
CA GLU A 382 -55.16 -80.01 6.02
C GLU A 382 -53.82 -79.34 6.45
N LEU A 383 -53.01 -80.04 7.24
CA LEU A 383 -51.66 -79.52 7.62
C LEU A 383 -50.78 -79.37 6.39
N THR A 384 -50.82 -80.30 5.41
CA THR A 384 -50.06 -80.22 4.17
C THR A 384 -50.48 -79.01 3.36
N ARG A 385 -51.79 -78.76 3.24
CA ARG A 385 -52.30 -77.56 2.51
C ARG A 385 -51.91 -76.26 3.18
N LEU A 386 -51.96 -76.19 4.51
CA LEU A 386 -51.53 -75.01 5.26
C LEU A 386 -50.02 -74.76 5.07
N THR A 387 -49.23 -75.84 5.06
CA THR A 387 -47.76 -75.75 4.82
C THR A 387 -47.44 -75.27 3.41
N GLN A 388 -48.19 -75.77 2.40
CA GLN A 388 -48.04 -75.27 1.01
C GLN A 388 -48.37 -73.77 0.90
N ALA A 389 -49.43 -73.30 1.56
CA ALA A 389 -49.75 -71.88 1.54
C ALA A 389 -48.64 -71.01 2.17
N ALA A 390 -48.04 -71.44 3.30
CA ALA A 390 -46.97 -70.76 3.97
C ALA A 390 -45.66 -70.69 3.09
N PHE A 391 -45.34 -71.80 2.37
CA PHE A 391 -44.20 -71.78 1.44
C PHE A 391 -44.49 -70.94 0.22
N LYS A 392 -45.70 -70.81 -0.29
CA LYS A 392 -46.04 -69.86 -1.34
C LYS A 392 -45.83 -68.41 -0.93
N GLU A 393 -46.24 -68.05 0.28
CA GLU A 393 -45.99 -66.72 0.87
C GLU A 393 -44.46 -66.47 1.02
N ASN A 394 -43.69 -67.48 1.40
CA ASN A 394 -42.22 -67.40 1.51
C ASN A 394 -41.56 -67.13 0.15
N ILE A 395 -42.06 -67.70 -0.93
CA ILE A 395 -41.61 -67.42 -2.31
C ILE A 395 -41.80 -65.94 -2.64
N ASP A 396 -42.98 -65.36 -2.35
CA ASP A 396 -43.28 -63.95 -2.64
C ASP A 396 -42.40 -63.01 -1.83
N ILE A 397 -42.15 -63.32 -0.55
CA ILE A 397 -41.26 -62.56 0.33
C ILE A 397 -39.78 -62.63 -0.20
N SER A 398 -39.35 -63.84 -0.55
CA SER A 398 -37.98 -64.06 -1.09
C SER A 398 -37.72 -63.28 -2.39
N ALA A 399 -38.74 -63.24 -3.27
CA ALA A 399 -38.65 -62.44 -4.49
C ALA A 399 -38.53 -60.92 -4.18
N LYS A 400 -39.24 -60.38 -3.19
CA LYS A 400 -39.14 -58.99 -2.75
C LYS A 400 -37.75 -58.69 -2.16
N ILE A 401 -37.22 -59.60 -1.33
CA ILE A 401 -35.86 -59.46 -0.77
C ILE A 401 -34.83 -59.41 -1.91
N GLY A 402 -34.96 -60.27 -2.92
CA GLY A 402 -34.10 -60.27 -4.12
C GLY A 402 -34.10 -58.90 -4.82
N SER A 403 -35.27 -58.30 -5.02
CA SER A 403 -35.42 -56.98 -5.62
C SER A 403 -34.70 -55.87 -4.78
N ILE A 404 -34.87 -55.90 -3.45
CA ILE A 404 -34.19 -54.94 -2.58
C ILE A 404 -32.66 -55.10 -2.65
N ILE A 405 -32.16 -56.33 -2.73
CA ILE A 405 -30.74 -56.61 -2.87
C ILE A 405 -30.21 -56.06 -4.20
N ASP A 406 -30.94 -56.17 -5.30
CA ASP A 406 -30.57 -55.55 -6.59
C ASP A 406 -30.53 -54.03 -6.52
N GLU A 407 -31.48 -53.41 -5.83
CA GLU A 407 -31.49 -51.98 -5.60
C GLU A 407 -30.26 -51.51 -4.77
N ILE A 408 -29.90 -52.25 -3.72
CA ILE A 408 -28.69 -51.97 -2.92
C ILE A 408 -27.42 -52.09 -3.76
N ALA A 409 -27.32 -53.11 -4.60
CA ALA A 409 -26.18 -53.28 -5.51
C ALA A 409 -26.03 -52.10 -6.50
N ALA A 410 -27.16 -51.71 -7.13
CA ALA A 410 -27.21 -50.58 -8.03
C ALA A 410 -26.83 -49.25 -7.37
N ALA A 411 -27.42 -48.97 -6.18
CA ALA A 411 -27.14 -47.77 -5.39
C ALA A 411 -25.67 -47.72 -4.92
N SER A 412 -25.10 -48.86 -4.50
CA SER A 412 -23.66 -48.94 -4.17
C SER A 412 -22.76 -48.68 -5.35
N GLN A 413 -23.12 -49.13 -6.55
CA GLN A 413 -22.37 -48.82 -7.77
C GLN A 413 -22.42 -47.33 -8.12
N GLU A 414 -23.57 -46.70 -7.99
CA GLU A 414 -23.75 -45.25 -8.19
C GLU A 414 -22.97 -44.43 -7.17
N GLN A 415 -23.02 -44.84 -5.89
CA GLN A 415 -22.18 -44.23 -4.83
C GLN A 415 -20.70 -44.31 -5.13
N SER A 416 -20.22 -45.45 -5.64
CA SER A 416 -18.81 -45.61 -6.04
C SER A 416 -18.40 -44.61 -7.12
N HIS A 417 -19.27 -44.36 -8.11
CA HIS A 417 -19.04 -43.33 -9.13
C HIS A 417 -19.05 -41.94 -8.53
N GLY A 418 -19.96 -41.63 -7.62
CA GLY A 418 -20.01 -40.34 -6.90
C GLY A 418 -18.73 -40.07 -6.08
N ILE A 419 -18.24 -41.09 -5.37
CA ILE A 419 -17.01 -40.99 -4.58
C ILE A 419 -15.81 -40.68 -5.48
N VAL A 420 -15.68 -41.28 -6.67
CA VAL A 420 -14.61 -40.94 -7.62
C VAL A 420 -14.68 -39.47 -8.05
N GLN A 421 -15.87 -38.93 -8.27
CA GLN A 421 -16.03 -37.52 -8.63
C GLN A 421 -15.64 -36.59 -7.46
N ILE A 422 -16.07 -36.91 -6.23
CA ILE A 422 -15.70 -36.16 -5.05
C ILE A 422 -14.18 -36.18 -4.82
N ASN A 423 -13.55 -37.36 -4.99
CA ASN A 423 -12.08 -37.49 -4.85
C ASN A 423 -11.32 -36.57 -5.85
N ARG A 424 -11.80 -36.49 -7.12
CA ARG A 424 -11.25 -35.54 -8.08
C ARG A 424 -11.38 -34.08 -7.64
N ALA A 425 -12.53 -33.71 -7.05
CA ALA A 425 -12.75 -32.38 -6.53
C ALA A 425 -11.82 -32.06 -5.32
N VAL A 426 -11.60 -33.02 -4.43
CA VAL A 426 -10.68 -32.91 -3.31
C VAL A 426 -9.24 -32.68 -3.77
N VAL A 427 -8.78 -33.40 -4.79
CA VAL A 427 -7.45 -33.20 -5.40
C VAL A 427 -7.30 -31.81 -6.03
N GLU A 428 -8.36 -31.28 -6.68
CA GLU A 428 -8.32 -29.92 -7.21
C GLU A 428 -8.34 -28.87 -6.10
N MET A 429 -9.09 -29.11 -5.02
CA MET A 429 -9.06 -28.25 -3.82
C MET A 429 -7.68 -28.23 -3.16
N ASP A 430 -7.00 -29.35 -3.05
CA ASP A 430 -5.63 -29.41 -2.52
C ASP A 430 -4.68 -28.55 -3.36
N LYS A 431 -4.74 -28.66 -4.68
CA LYS A 431 -3.96 -27.83 -5.59
C LYS A 431 -4.23 -26.33 -5.41
N VAL A 432 -5.51 -25.94 -5.30
CA VAL A 432 -5.89 -24.53 -5.06
C VAL A 432 -5.37 -24.06 -3.69
N THR A 433 -5.44 -24.91 -2.67
CA THR A 433 -4.95 -24.62 -1.33
C THR A 433 -3.45 -24.37 -1.32
N GLN A 434 -2.66 -25.21 -2.01
CA GLN A 434 -1.21 -25.05 -2.17
C GLN A 434 -0.87 -23.76 -2.94
N GLN A 435 -1.60 -23.44 -4.02
CA GLN A 435 -1.42 -22.20 -4.76
C GLN A 435 -1.76 -20.98 -3.89
N THR A 436 -2.79 -21.05 -3.08
CA THR A 436 -3.18 -19.98 -2.16
C THR A 436 -2.09 -19.73 -1.11
N ALA A 437 -1.51 -20.79 -0.54
CA ALA A 437 -0.38 -20.69 0.39
C ALA A 437 0.84 -20.04 -0.28
N ALA A 438 1.18 -20.45 -1.51
CA ALA A 438 2.30 -19.86 -2.25
C ALA A 438 2.07 -18.38 -2.57
N HIS A 439 0.87 -17.99 -2.98
CA HIS A 439 0.53 -16.57 -3.21
C HIS A 439 0.51 -15.75 -1.93
N ALA A 440 0.14 -16.35 -0.81
CA ALA A 440 0.21 -15.70 0.49
C ALA A 440 1.67 -15.44 0.91
N GLU A 441 2.58 -16.37 0.69
CA GLU A 441 4.02 -16.17 0.91
C GLU A 441 4.60 -15.09 0.00
N GLU A 442 4.27 -15.11 -1.30
CA GLU A 442 4.70 -14.08 -2.26
C GLU A 442 4.19 -12.69 -1.88
N SER A 443 2.91 -12.59 -1.44
CA SER A 443 2.32 -11.34 -0.95
C SER A 443 2.99 -10.85 0.33
N THR A 444 3.39 -11.76 1.22
CA THR A 444 4.17 -11.45 2.43
C THR A 444 5.51 -10.82 2.07
N ASN A 445 6.26 -11.43 1.15
CA ASN A 445 7.55 -10.92 0.68
C ASN A 445 7.41 -9.56 -0.02
N SER A 446 6.40 -9.41 -0.88
CA SER A 446 6.11 -8.14 -1.56
C SER A 446 5.75 -7.02 -0.59
N SER A 447 5.01 -7.34 0.47
CA SER A 447 4.66 -6.38 1.52
C SER A 447 5.86 -5.95 2.35
N GLU A 448 6.78 -6.85 2.62
CA GLU A 448 8.05 -6.54 3.29
C GLU A 448 8.92 -5.63 2.42
N GLU A 449 8.99 -5.90 1.12
CA GLU A 449 9.71 -5.05 0.17
C GLU A 449 9.09 -3.65 0.07
N MET A 450 7.75 -3.54 0.01
CA MET A 450 7.05 -2.25 0.04
C MET A 450 7.35 -1.47 1.32
N ASN A 451 7.42 -2.13 2.46
CA ASN A 451 7.77 -1.50 3.74
C ASN A 451 9.21 -0.94 3.72
N VAL A 452 10.16 -1.70 3.18
CA VAL A 452 11.55 -1.24 2.97
C VAL A 452 11.61 -0.04 2.02
N GLN A 453 10.83 -0.02 0.94
CA GLN A 453 10.78 1.12 0.01
C GLN A 453 10.16 2.36 0.65
N ALA A 454 9.08 2.19 1.43
CA ALA A 454 8.48 3.29 2.18
C ALA A 454 9.45 3.89 3.21
N GLU A 455 10.25 3.08 3.88
CA GLU A 455 11.27 3.54 4.82
C GLU A 455 12.40 4.30 4.10
N LYS A 456 12.83 3.85 2.91
CA LYS A 456 13.77 4.60 2.06
C LYS A 456 13.18 5.95 1.63
N LEU A 457 11.90 6.01 1.26
CA LEU A 457 11.22 7.26 0.95
C LEU A 457 11.23 8.21 2.14
N LYS A 458 10.94 7.75 3.36
CA LYS A 458 11.06 8.55 4.58
C LYS A 458 12.47 9.11 4.78
N HIS A 459 13.49 8.31 4.52
CA HIS A 459 14.88 8.77 4.56
C HIS A 459 15.15 9.90 3.56
N PHE A 460 14.75 9.76 2.31
CA PHE A 460 14.89 10.82 1.29
C PHE A 460 14.11 12.09 1.66
N VAL A 461 12.92 11.94 2.21
CA VAL A 461 12.10 13.05 2.71
C VAL A 461 12.81 13.78 3.84
N ASN A 462 13.41 13.07 4.79
CA ASN A 462 14.17 13.64 5.89
C ASN A 462 15.42 14.38 5.39
N ASP A 463 16.15 13.82 4.43
CA ASP A 463 17.31 14.47 3.81
C ASP A 463 16.90 15.74 3.07
N LEU A 464 15.81 15.69 2.30
CA LEU A 464 15.27 16.84 1.59
C LEU A 464 14.76 17.91 2.56
N SER A 465 14.08 17.51 3.62
CA SER A 465 13.63 18.40 4.70
C SER A 465 14.82 19.07 5.40
N ALA A 466 15.88 18.32 5.70
CA ALA A 466 17.11 18.84 6.26
C ALA A 466 17.79 19.87 5.34
N LEU A 467 17.72 19.69 4.03
CA LEU A 467 18.30 20.57 3.02
C LEU A 467 17.49 21.87 2.87
N VAL A 468 16.18 21.80 2.96
CA VAL A 468 15.26 22.94 2.82
C VAL A 468 15.10 23.71 4.10
N ASN A 469 14.87 23.01 5.22
CA ASN A 469 14.57 23.61 6.52
C ASN A 469 15.80 23.80 7.41
N GLY A 470 16.97 23.29 6.99
CA GLY A 470 18.18 23.21 7.81
C GLY A 470 18.08 22.06 8.81
N ARG A 471 19.17 21.52 9.28
CA ARG A 471 19.15 20.57 10.39
C ARG A 471 18.58 21.28 11.61
N GLY A 472 17.28 21.10 11.84
CA GLY A 472 16.74 21.27 13.18
C GLY A 472 17.42 20.24 14.07
N ASN A 473 17.66 20.61 15.30
CA ASN A 473 18.13 19.71 16.37
C ASN A 473 16.98 18.74 16.76
N ASP A 474 16.33 18.11 15.81
CA ASP A 474 15.51 16.96 16.13
C ASP A 474 16.49 15.78 16.23
N VAL A 475 16.85 15.52 17.45
CA VAL A 475 17.30 14.22 17.91
C VAL A 475 16.17 13.25 17.50
N VAL A 476 16.25 12.74 16.28
CA VAL A 476 15.61 11.49 15.95
C VAL A 476 16.33 10.49 16.84
N ALA A 477 15.66 10.16 17.94
CA ALA A 477 16.02 8.99 18.70
C ALA A 477 16.27 7.88 17.67
N GLU A 478 17.52 7.44 17.56
CA GLU A 478 17.87 6.18 16.95
C GLU A 478 17.08 5.09 17.68
N SER A 479 15.81 4.92 17.34
CA SER A 479 15.20 3.63 17.46
C SER A 479 15.91 2.79 16.40
N ARG A 480 17.03 2.21 16.74
CA ARG A 480 17.55 0.99 16.15
C ARG A 480 16.42 -0.03 16.29
N SER A 481 15.49 -0.03 15.36
CA SER A 481 14.69 -1.20 15.08
C SER A 481 15.71 -2.24 14.58
N GLU A 482 16.08 -3.17 15.45
CA GLU A 482 16.73 -4.40 15.01
C GLU A 482 15.89 -4.95 13.85
N PRO A 483 16.51 -5.31 12.72
CA PRO A 483 15.78 -5.85 11.58
C PRO A 483 14.95 -7.04 12.09
N MET A 484 13.67 -7.04 11.79
CA MET A 484 12.66 -8.00 12.23
C MET A 484 13.07 -9.47 11.95
N SER A 485 13.98 -9.69 10.98
CA SER A 485 14.56 -10.98 10.67
C SER A 485 15.29 -11.65 11.87
N LYS A 486 15.93 -10.86 12.74
CA LYS A 486 16.58 -11.39 13.95
C LYS A 486 15.60 -11.79 15.05
N LYS A 487 14.38 -11.21 15.08
CA LYS A 487 13.35 -11.58 16.05
C LYS A 487 12.66 -12.89 15.69
N LEU A 488 12.50 -13.18 14.39
CA LEU A 488 11.90 -14.43 13.90
C LEU A 488 12.81 -15.64 14.15
N THR A 489 14.12 -15.52 13.94
CA THR A 489 15.07 -16.60 14.23
C THR A 489 15.10 -16.98 15.72
N ARG A 490 14.80 -16.04 16.61
CA ARG A 490 14.75 -16.29 18.06
C ARG A 490 13.46 -16.98 18.52
N LEU A 491 12.35 -16.81 17.80
CA LEU A 491 11.07 -17.47 18.05
C LEU A 491 11.03 -18.91 17.50
N GLU A 492 11.70 -19.20 16.38
CA GLU A 492 11.81 -20.57 15.84
C GLU A 492 12.70 -21.47 16.71
N ILE A 493 13.73 -20.93 17.35
CA ILE A 493 14.59 -21.71 18.26
C ILE A 493 13.82 -22.13 19.51
N HIS A 494 12.79 -21.37 19.94
CA HIS A 494 11.99 -21.73 21.14
C HIS A 494 10.90 -22.77 20.84
N LYS A 495 10.43 -22.91 19.58
CA LYS A 495 9.44 -23.95 19.18
C LYS A 495 10.04 -25.34 18.98
N LYS A 496 11.36 -25.46 18.77
CA LYS A 496 12.05 -26.77 18.62
C LYS A 496 12.44 -27.47 19.93
N ALA A 497 12.11 -26.90 21.09
CA ALA A 497 12.51 -27.42 22.41
C ALA A 497 11.35 -28.00 23.24
N LEU A 498 10.22 -28.38 22.65
CA LEU A 498 9.17 -29.14 23.36
C LEU A 498 9.32 -30.65 23.08
N PRO A 499 9.47 -31.49 24.08
CA PRO A 499 9.64 -32.93 23.90
C PRO A 499 8.30 -33.56 23.44
N VAL A 500 8.38 -34.36 22.39
CA VAL A 500 7.30 -35.25 21.96
C VAL A 500 7.03 -36.24 23.11
N SER A 501 5.89 -36.11 23.79
CA SER A 501 5.39 -37.08 24.75
C SER A 501 4.82 -38.27 23.97
N THR A 502 5.59 -39.34 23.85
CA THR A 502 5.10 -40.66 23.50
C THR A 502 4.21 -41.21 24.64
N LYS A 503 2.91 -41.38 24.37
CA LYS A 503 2.08 -42.39 25.10
C LYS A 503 1.16 -43.04 24.11
N VAL A 504 1.43 -44.32 23.93
CA VAL A 504 0.61 -45.53 23.77
C VAL A 504 -0.82 -45.37 23.31
#